data_4e879018c5367ced8fcb59b98f95872f
#
_entry.id   4e879018c5367ced8fcb59b98f95872f
#
_cell.length_a   1.000
_cell.length_b   1.000
_cell.length_c   1.000
_cell.angle_alpha   90.00
_cell.angle_beta   90.00
_cell.angle_gamma   90.00
#
_symmetry.space_group_name_H-M   'P 1'
#
loop_
_entity.id
_entity.type
_entity.pdbx_description
1 polymer ?
#
loop_
_entity_poly.entity_id
_entity_poly.type
_entity_poly.pdbx_seq_one_letter_code
_entity_poly.pdbx_strand_id
1 'polypeptide(L)'
;IGKSNKVIQIEDGRKYHMDNNLNDLSGGEWTFFLNSVVNTRYTTNGEDGYAHDIRKIHPSPKPPQLMKQIIEFFTKENDLILDYFMGVGGTLLGASLSNRRAIGIDLSNKYIEAYKTANKKLGLKEQITIECDSMKFLKNNILEDYIKDEKISLILIDPPYGDMLSRERTGENLKNKKDSSPTPFTNSELD
;
A
#
# COMPACT_ATOMS: atom_id res chain seq x y z
N ILE A 1 -3.73 31.33 14.71
CA ILE A 1 -4.58 30.14 14.81
C ILE A 1 -5.30 30.27 16.15
N GLY A 2 -6.64 30.49 16.13
CA GLY A 2 -7.43 30.65 17.33
C GLY A 2 -7.33 29.46 18.28
N LYS A 3 -7.40 29.70 19.58
CA LYS A 3 -7.51 28.62 20.58
C LYS A 3 -8.87 27.95 20.41
N SER A 4 -8.89 26.82 19.69
CA SER A 4 -10.10 25.98 19.61
C SER A 4 -10.22 25.17 20.90
N ASN A 5 -11.38 25.24 21.57
CA ASN A 5 -11.70 24.35 22.69
C ASN A 5 -11.89 22.85 22.25
N LYS A 6 -11.78 22.58 20.97
CA LYS A 6 -11.84 21.24 20.37
C LYS A 6 -10.46 20.60 20.12
N VAL A 7 -9.38 21.21 20.61
CA VAL A 7 -8.03 20.67 20.50
C VAL A 7 -7.59 20.09 21.83
N ILE A 8 -7.22 18.83 21.82
CA ILE A 8 -6.60 18.12 22.95
C ILE A 8 -5.09 18.07 22.70
N GLN A 9 -4.32 18.38 23.72
CA GLN A 9 -2.88 18.16 23.74
C GLN A 9 -2.57 17.01 24.68
N ILE A 10 -1.80 16.03 24.19
CA ILE A 10 -1.33 14.88 24.98
C ILE A 10 0.04 15.20 25.61
N GLU A 11 0.53 14.32 26.51
CA GLU A 11 1.74 14.53 27.31
C GLU A 11 3.00 14.79 26.49
N ASP A 12 3.13 14.17 25.31
CA ASP A 12 4.26 14.35 24.38
C ASP A 12 4.22 15.65 23.57
N GLY A 13 3.21 16.49 23.80
CA GLY A 13 3.03 17.79 23.17
C GLY A 13 2.27 17.76 21.84
N ARG A 14 1.93 16.59 21.29
CA ARG A 14 1.12 16.48 20.08
C ARG A 14 -0.29 16.99 20.32
N LYS A 15 -0.87 17.62 19.29
CA LYS A 15 -2.20 18.21 19.33
C LYS A 15 -3.13 17.54 18.33
N TYR A 16 -4.30 17.14 18.81
CA TYR A 16 -5.33 16.47 18.04
C TYR A 16 -6.61 17.28 18.02
N HIS A 17 -7.30 17.34 16.90
CA HIS A 17 -8.59 17.99 16.78
C HIS A 17 -9.70 16.96 16.99
N MET A 18 -10.61 17.23 17.94
CA MET A 18 -11.68 16.27 18.31
C MET A 18 -12.64 15.95 17.17
N ASP A 19 -12.81 16.88 16.22
CA ASP A 19 -13.67 16.69 15.05
C ASP A 19 -12.92 16.05 13.86
N ASN A 20 -11.69 15.53 14.06
CA ASN A 20 -11.01 14.80 13.01
C ASN A 20 -11.64 13.40 12.84
N ASN A 21 -12.52 13.28 11.84
CA ASN A 21 -13.20 12.04 11.52
C ASN A 21 -12.47 11.22 10.44
N LEU A 22 -11.40 11.77 9.84
CA LEU A 22 -10.70 11.12 8.75
C LEU A 22 -9.62 10.15 9.24
N ASN A 23 -8.79 10.60 10.20
CA ASN A 23 -7.61 9.85 10.63
C ASN A 23 -7.26 10.15 12.08
N ASP A 24 -6.17 9.53 12.57
CA ASP A 24 -5.66 9.70 13.93
C ASP A 24 -4.40 10.57 13.97
N LEU A 25 -4.15 11.38 12.93
CA LEU A 25 -2.97 12.22 12.84
C LEU A 25 -3.09 13.48 13.68
N SER A 26 -2.00 13.87 14.31
CA SER A 26 -1.86 15.19 14.93
C SER A 26 -1.79 16.30 13.88
N GLY A 27 -1.98 17.55 14.31
CA GLY A 27 -1.89 18.71 13.42
C GLY A 27 -0.53 18.85 12.73
N GLY A 28 0.57 18.42 13.37
CA GLY A 28 1.91 18.42 12.79
C GLY A 28 2.05 17.38 11.68
N GLU A 29 1.56 16.17 11.92
CA GLU A 29 1.56 15.09 10.92
C GLU A 29 0.69 15.44 9.71
N TRP A 30 -0.47 16.07 9.92
CA TRP A 30 -1.29 16.62 8.85
C TRP A 30 -0.51 17.60 7.97
N THR A 31 0.21 18.53 8.58
CA THR A 31 1.00 19.54 7.85
C THR A 31 2.08 18.90 7.00
N PHE A 32 2.72 17.85 7.52
CA PHE A 32 3.73 17.10 6.79
C PHE A 32 3.14 16.45 5.53
N PHE A 33 1.97 15.82 5.64
CA PHE A 33 1.32 15.14 4.51
C PHE A 33 0.80 16.09 3.43
N LEU A 34 0.52 17.34 3.77
CA LEU A 34 0.02 18.35 2.84
C LEU A 34 1.13 19.08 2.06
N ASN A 35 2.39 18.66 2.18
CA ASN A 35 3.47 19.22 1.38
C ASN A 35 3.28 18.91 -0.10
N SER A 36 3.52 19.90 -0.96
CA SER A 36 3.43 19.74 -2.42
C SER A 36 4.47 18.79 -3.01
N VAL A 37 5.56 18.52 -2.27
CA VAL A 37 6.62 17.60 -2.66
C VAL A 37 6.88 16.65 -1.51
N VAL A 38 6.74 15.36 -1.77
CA VAL A 38 7.02 14.30 -0.82
C VAL A 38 8.20 13.47 -1.34
N ASN A 39 9.21 13.26 -0.49
CA ASN A 39 10.32 12.39 -0.83
C ASN A 39 9.93 10.94 -0.54
N THR A 40 9.83 10.15 -1.60
CA THR A 40 9.42 8.74 -1.54
C THR A 40 10.59 7.76 -1.72
N ARG A 41 11.79 8.15 -1.30
CA ARG A 41 12.94 7.23 -1.30
C ARG A 41 12.86 6.30 -0.12
N TYR A 42 12.69 5.02 -0.42
CA TYR A 42 12.67 3.96 0.58
C TYR A 42 13.80 2.97 0.29
N THR A 43 14.51 2.54 1.35
CA THR A 43 15.53 1.50 1.22
C THR A 43 14.89 0.15 0.87
N THR A 44 15.62 -0.66 0.12
CA THR A 44 15.24 -2.04 -0.21
C THR A 44 16.08 -3.07 0.54
N ASN A 45 16.99 -2.60 1.39
CA ASN A 45 17.94 -3.43 2.13
C ASN A 45 17.68 -3.36 3.64
N GLY A 46 18.13 -4.40 4.34
CA GLY A 46 18.02 -4.49 5.79
C GLY A 46 16.57 -4.60 6.29
N GLU A 47 16.36 -4.30 7.55
CA GLU A 47 15.05 -4.34 8.20
C GLU A 47 14.09 -3.33 7.58
N ASP A 48 14.57 -2.13 7.28
CA ASP A 48 13.80 -1.06 6.63
C ASP A 48 13.42 -1.38 5.18
N GLY A 49 13.96 -2.44 4.61
CA GLY A 49 13.53 -2.96 3.30
C GLY A 49 12.22 -3.76 3.36
N TYR A 50 11.73 -4.06 4.56
CA TYR A 50 10.47 -4.79 4.77
C TYR A 50 10.35 -6.04 3.88
N ALA A 51 11.34 -6.93 4.01
CA ALA A 51 11.43 -8.18 3.25
C ALA A 51 11.37 -7.97 1.72
N HIS A 52 11.97 -6.91 1.20
CA HIS A 52 12.04 -6.63 -0.23
C HIS A 52 12.70 -7.78 -1.00
N ASP A 53 13.67 -8.46 -0.42
CA ASP A 53 14.34 -9.65 -0.99
C ASP A 53 13.35 -10.76 -1.38
N ILE A 54 12.27 -10.93 -0.65
CA ILE A 54 11.19 -11.88 -0.94
C ILE A 54 10.22 -11.28 -1.97
N ARG A 55 9.85 -10.01 -1.78
CA ARG A 55 8.82 -9.35 -2.59
C ARG A 55 9.29 -8.90 -3.98
N LYS A 56 10.59 -8.87 -4.23
CA LYS A 56 11.20 -8.48 -5.53
C LYS A 56 10.87 -9.43 -6.69
N ILE A 57 10.16 -10.52 -6.46
CA ILE A 57 9.61 -11.37 -7.55
C ILE A 57 8.53 -10.65 -8.36
N HIS A 58 7.88 -9.65 -7.76
CA HIS A 58 6.98 -8.74 -8.47
C HIS A 58 7.82 -7.65 -9.18
N PRO A 59 7.53 -7.28 -10.43
CA PRO A 59 8.32 -6.29 -11.18
C PRO A 59 8.33 -4.90 -10.54
N SER A 60 7.27 -4.53 -9.84
CA SER A 60 7.13 -3.23 -9.16
C SER A 60 6.53 -3.39 -7.75
N PRO A 61 7.29 -3.94 -6.79
CA PRO A 61 6.77 -4.12 -5.43
C PRO A 61 6.63 -2.78 -4.72
N LYS A 62 5.43 -2.43 -4.29
CA LYS A 62 5.19 -1.17 -3.56
C LYS A 62 5.88 -1.18 -2.19
N PRO A 63 6.55 -0.08 -1.80
CA PRO A 63 7.15 0.03 -0.47
C PRO A 63 6.06 0.05 0.62
N PRO A 64 6.13 -0.82 1.64
CA PRO A 64 5.15 -0.82 2.73
C PRO A 64 5.09 0.49 3.50
N GLN A 65 6.21 1.21 3.59
CA GLN A 65 6.29 2.51 4.25
C GLN A 65 5.42 3.55 3.54
N LEU A 66 5.45 3.58 2.19
CA LEU A 66 4.58 4.47 1.42
C LEU A 66 3.11 4.12 1.62
N MET A 67 2.79 2.83 1.55
CA MET A 67 1.42 2.37 1.78
C MET A 67 0.94 2.70 3.19
N LYS A 68 1.78 2.50 4.21
CA LYS A 68 1.51 2.91 5.59
C LYS A 68 1.15 4.39 5.68
N GLN A 69 1.96 5.28 5.11
CA GLN A 69 1.73 6.73 5.15
C GLN A 69 0.38 7.12 4.52
N ILE A 70 0.07 6.55 3.36
CA ILE A 70 -1.21 6.79 2.67
C ILE A 70 -2.38 6.28 3.54
N ILE A 71 -2.27 5.07 4.05
CA ILE A 71 -3.30 4.45 4.90
C ILE A 71 -3.55 5.30 6.15
N GLU A 72 -2.50 5.69 6.87
CA GLU A 72 -2.62 6.51 8.09
C GLU A 72 -3.29 7.86 7.82
N PHE A 73 -3.07 8.44 6.63
CA PHE A 73 -3.69 9.71 6.29
C PHE A 73 -5.19 9.58 6.01
N PHE A 74 -5.64 8.49 5.40
CA PHE A 74 -7.04 8.33 4.96
C PHE A 74 -7.89 7.46 5.89
N THR A 75 -7.34 6.90 6.96
CA THR A 75 -8.04 5.95 7.83
C THR A 75 -7.73 6.15 9.30
N LYS A 76 -8.58 5.59 10.14
CA LYS A 76 -8.35 5.44 11.59
C LYS A 76 -7.84 4.04 11.93
N GLU A 77 -7.31 3.90 13.14
CA GLU A 77 -6.89 2.61 13.69
C GLU A 77 -8.05 1.60 13.64
N ASN A 78 -7.73 0.36 13.27
CA ASN A 78 -8.66 -0.74 13.04
C ASN A 78 -9.58 -0.60 11.81
N ASP A 79 -9.51 0.46 11.05
CA ASP A 79 -10.23 0.60 9.79
C ASP A 79 -9.88 -0.51 8.79
N LEU A 80 -10.83 -0.84 7.91
CA LEU A 80 -10.68 -1.86 6.89
C LEU A 80 -10.31 -1.26 5.54
N ILE A 81 -9.22 -1.76 4.98
CA ILE A 81 -8.69 -1.40 3.67
C ILE A 81 -8.92 -2.53 2.68
N LEU A 82 -9.20 -2.19 1.44
CA LEU A 82 -9.37 -3.14 0.34
C LEU A 82 -8.38 -2.83 -0.79
N ASP A 83 -7.68 -3.87 -1.27
CA ASP A 83 -6.77 -3.80 -2.41
C ASP A 83 -7.08 -4.91 -3.42
N TYR A 84 -7.61 -4.53 -4.58
CA TYR A 84 -7.99 -5.47 -5.64
C TYR A 84 -6.81 -6.00 -6.46
N PHE A 85 -5.61 -5.43 -6.29
CA PHE A 85 -4.39 -5.80 -7.02
C PHE A 85 -3.19 -5.82 -6.07
N MET A 86 -3.31 -6.63 -5.00
CA MET A 86 -2.37 -6.60 -3.88
C MET A 86 -0.93 -6.94 -4.25
N GLY A 87 -0.72 -7.65 -5.37
CA GLY A 87 0.59 -8.14 -5.76
C GLY A 87 1.28 -8.88 -4.61
N VAL A 88 2.48 -8.45 -4.28
CA VAL A 88 3.26 -9.00 -3.15
C VAL A 88 2.98 -8.28 -1.82
N GLY A 89 1.80 -7.70 -1.67
CA GLY A 89 1.23 -7.25 -0.41
C GLY A 89 1.81 -5.96 0.17
N GLY A 90 2.21 -5.01 -0.66
CA GLY A 90 2.69 -3.71 -0.15
C GLY A 90 1.64 -3.00 0.71
N THR A 91 0.40 -2.95 0.26
CA THR A 91 -0.76 -2.38 0.98
C THR A 91 -1.05 -3.15 2.27
N LEU A 92 -1.05 -4.48 2.22
CA LEU A 92 -1.34 -5.34 3.36
C LEU A 92 -0.28 -5.21 4.47
N LEU A 93 0.99 -5.15 4.10
CA LEU A 93 2.08 -4.87 5.06
C LEU A 93 1.94 -3.46 5.63
N GLY A 94 1.61 -2.46 4.81
CA GLY A 94 1.35 -1.09 5.26
C GLY A 94 0.20 -1.02 6.27
N ALA A 95 -0.89 -1.76 6.04
CA ALA A 95 -2.01 -1.87 6.96
C ALA A 95 -1.59 -2.51 8.30
N SER A 96 -0.83 -3.61 8.27
CA SER A 96 -0.32 -4.25 9.49
C SER A 96 0.61 -3.33 10.28
N LEU A 97 1.49 -2.58 9.61
CA LEU A 97 2.42 -1.62 10.21
C LEU A 97 1.72 -0.41 10.84
N SER A 98 0.48 -0.15 10.48
CA SER A 98 -0.33 0.98 10.95
C SER A 98 -1.52 0.58 11.83
N ASN A 99 -1.59 -0.67 12.28
CA ASN A 99 -2.70 -1.23 13.07
C ASN A 99 -4.06 -1.11 12.35
N ARG A 100 -4.07 -1.27 11.04
CA ARG A 100 -5.27 -1.35 10.22
C ARG A 100 -5.46 -2.79 9.75
N ARG A 101 -6.65 -3.08 9.27
CA ARG A 101 -7.00 -4.38 8.68
C ARG A 101 -7.06 -4.24 7.17
N ALA A 102 -6.74 -5.29 6.44
CA ALA A 102 -6.81 -5.27 5.00
C ALA A 102 -7.33 -6.58 4.41
N ILE A 103 -7.99 -6.47 3.27
CA ILE A 103 -8.32 -7.57 2.37
C ILE A 103 -7.59 -7.29 1.06
N GLY A 104 -6.78 -8.24 0.61
CA GLY A 104 -6.07 -8.15 -0.66
C GLY A 104 -6.49 -9.26 -1.61
N ILE A 105 -6.72 -8.89 -2.87
CA ILE A 105 -7.06 -9.80 -3.94
C ILE A 105 -5.91 -9.81 -4.96
N ASP A 106 -5.54 -10.97 -5.44
CA ASP A 106 -4.63 -11.13 -6.57
C ASP A 106 -4.95 -12.38 -7.35
N LEU A 107 -4.68 -12.37 -8.65
CA LEU A 107 -4.84 -13.53 -9.52
C LEU A 107 -3.69 -14.55 -9.34
N SER A 108 -2.54 -14.09 -8.85
CA SER A 108 -1.30 -14.87 -8.76
C SER A 108 -1.09 -15.41 -7.35
N ASN A 109 -1.33 -16.70 -7.17
CA ASN A 109 -0.98 -17.39 -5.92
C ASN A 109 0.50 -17.18 -5.53
N LYS A 110 1.39 -17.12 -6.52
CA LYS A 110 2.82 -16.87 -6.30
C LYS A 110 3.08 -15.54 -5.57
N TYR A 111 2.32 -14.49 -5.87
CA TYR A 111 2.45 -13.20 -5.20
C TYR A 111 1.85 -13.24 -3.79
N ILE A 112 0.72 -13.91 -3.63
CA ILE A 112 0.09 -14.11 -2.32
C ILE A 112 1.04 -14.86 -1.37
N GLU A 113 1.66 -15.94 -1.82
CA GLU A 113 2.61 -16.71 -1.00
C GLU A 113 3.90 -15.91 -0.68
N ALA A 114 4.35 -15.06 -1.60
CA ALA A 114 5.45 -14.14 -1.31
C ALA A 114 5.09 -13.13 -0.22
N TYR A 115 3.87 -12.59 -0.25
CA TYR A 115 3.36 -11.73 0.82
C TYR A 115 3.34 -12.48 2.15
N LYS A 116 2.74 -13.68 2.24
CA LYS A 116 2.66 -14.46 3.48
C LYS A 116 4.05 -14.75 4.05
N THR A 117 4.99 -15.12 3.18
CA THR A 117 6.38 -15.37 3.56
C THR A 117 7.06 -14.11 4.12
N ALA A 118 6.88 -12.97 3.43
CA ALA A 118 7.39 -11.68 3.87
C ALA A 118 6.76 -11.25 5.20
N ASN A 119 5.44 -11.37 5.34
CA ASN A 119 4.69 -11.03 6.55
C ASN A 119 5.18 -11.85 7.75
N LYS A 120 5.34 -13.16 7.58
CA LYS A 120 5.87 -14.07 8.61
C LYS A 120 7.31 -13.69 9.02
N LYS A 121 8.18 -13.38 8.05
CA LYS A 121 9.55 -12.93 8.31
C LYS A 121 9.58 -11.64 9.14
N LEU A 122 8.63 -10.74 8.91
CA LEU A 122 8.52 -9.47 9.62
C LEU A 122 7.81 -9.58 10.98
N GLY A 123 7.23 -10.73 11.31
CA GLY A 123 6.46 -10.93 12.54
C GLY A 123 5.20 -10.06 12.64
N LEU A 124 4.63 -9.67 11.49
CA LEU A 124 3.44 -8.81 11.43
C LEU A 124 2.15 -9.64 11.48
N LYS A 125 1.05 -9.00 11.89
CA LYS A 125 -0.28 -9.60 11.81
C LYS A 125 -0.63 -9.86 10.34
N GLU A 126 -0.97 -11.12 10.03
CA GLU A 126 -1.38 -11.50 8.68
C GLU A 126 -2.75 -10.91 8.34
N GLN A 127 -2.87 -10.37 7.14
CA GLN A 127 -4.09 -9.81 6.58
C GLN A 127 -4.81 -10.85 5.71
N ILE A 128 -6.08 -10.62 5.39
CA ILE A 128 -6.87 -11.53 4.55
C ILE A 128 -6.38 -11.44 3.11
N THR A 129 -6.11 -12.59 2.49
CA THR A 129 -5.73 -12.70 1.08
C THR A 129 -6.66 -13.63 0.33
N ILE A 130 -7.03 -13.25 -0.89
CA ILE A 130 -7.98 -13.99 -1.73
C ILE A 130 -7.38 -14.17 -3.12
N GLU A 131 -7.21 -15.42 -3.54
CA GLU A 131 -6.82 -15.75 -4.91
C GLU A 131 -8.05 -15.70 -5.81
N CYS A 132 -8.19 -14.63 -6.57
CA CYS A 132 -9.33 -14.43 -7.45
C CYS A 132 -9.02 -13.40 -8.53
N ASP A 133 -9.68 -13.55 -9.68
CA ASP A 133 -9.79 -12.48 -10.67
C ASP A 133 -10.62 -11.33 -10.09
N SER A 134 -10.05 -10.13 -10.03
CA SER A 134 -10.68 -8.95 -9.42
C SER A 134 -12.02 -8.60 -10.07
N MET A 135 -12.17 -8.82 -11.38
CA MET A 135 -13.44 -8.59 -12.07
C MET A 135 -14.50 -9.61 -11.70
N LYS A 136 -14.10 -10.88 -11.52
CA LYS A 136 -15.01 -11.93 -11.04
C LYS A 136 -15.39 -11.70 -9.58
N PHE A 137 -14.44 -11.28 -8.78
CA PHE A 137 -14.65 -10.93 -7.38
C PHE A 137 -15.74 -9.86 -7.23
N LEU A 138 -15.64 -8.78 -8.01
CA LEU A 138 -16.61 -7.69 -8.02
C LEU A 138 -17.99 -8.14 -8.55
N LYS A 139 -18.03 -8.84 -9.69
CA LYS A 139 -19.30 -9.27 -10.32
C LYS A 139 -20.10 -10.25 -9.46
N ASN A 140 -19.43 -11.09 -8.70
CA ASN A 140 -20.06 -12.14 -7.90
C ASN A 140 -20.34 -11.72 -6.46
N ASN A 141 -20.08 -10.47 -6.12
CA ASN A 141 -20.33 -9.91 -4.77
C ASN A 141 -19.61 -10.68 -3.63
N ILE A 142 -18.48 -11.31 -3.95
CA ILE A 142 -17.73 -12.18 -3.03
C ILE A 142 -17.26 -11.42 -1.78
N LEU A 143 -17.11 -10.11 -1.90
CA LEU A 143 -16.69 -9.25 -0.81
C LEU A 143 -17.59 -9.37 0.44
N GLU A 144 -18.90 -9.52 0.24
CA GLU A 144 -19.88 -9.61 1.34
C GLU A 144 -19.60 -10.77 2.29
N ASP A 145 -19.05 -11.88 1.78
CA ASP A 145 -18.68 -13.04 2.59
C ASP A 145 -17.57 -12.72 3.61
N TYR A 146 -16.76 -11.70 3.32
CA TYR A 146 -15.61 -11.31 4.14
C TYR A 146 -15.88 -10.13 5.07
N ILE A 147 -16.73 -9.18 4.67
CA ILE A 147 -16.95 -7.95 5.43
C ILE A 147 -18.14 -7.97 6.37
N LYS A 148 -19.13 -8.84 6.14
CA LYS A 148 -20.31 -9.01 7.04
C LYS A 148 -20.91 -7.68 7.51
N ASP A 149 -21.29 -6.82 6.61
CA ASP A 149 -21.84 -5.47 6.88
C ASP A 149 -20.80 -4.45 7.40
N GLU A 150 -19.53 -4.82 7.50
CA GLU A 150 -18.48 -3.90 7.90
C GLU A 150 -18.16 -2.90 6.78
N LYS A 151 -17.94 -1.65 7.16
CA LYS A 151 -17.62 -0.59 6.20
C LYS A 151 -16.14 -0.65 5.77
N ILE A 152 -15.89 -0.62 4.47
CA ILE A 152 -14.55 -0.35 3.92
C ILE A 152 -14.29 1.16 4.03
N SER A 153 -13.21 1.51 4.72
CA SER A 153 -12.80 2.90 4.93
C SER A 153 -11.92 3.43 3.80
N LEU A 154 -11.14 2.56 3.16
CA LEU A 154 -10.25 2.93 2.05
C LEU A 154 -10.15 1.80 1.03
N ILE A 155 -10.29 2.15 -0.25
CA ILE A 155 -9.88 1.29 -1.37
C ILE A 155 -8.56 1.87 -1.91
N LEU A 156 -7.47 1.10 -1.79
CA LEU A 156 -6.13 1.49 -2.23
C LEU A 156 -5.64 0.49 -3.28
N ILE A 157 -5.58 0.92 -4.53
CA ILE A 157 -5.29 0.05 -5.68
C ILE A 157 -4.21 0.66 -6.58
N ASP A 158 -3.41 -0.24 -7.17
CA ASP A 158 -2.46 0.08 -8.24
C ASP A 158 -2.58 -1.01 -9.31
N PRO A 159 -3.51 -0.85 -10.27
CA PRO A 159 -3.80 -1.87 -11.27
C PRO A 159 -2.60 -2.05 -12.23
N PRO A 160 -2.43 -3.23 -12.82
CA PRO A 160 -1.39 -3.45 -13.82
C PRO A 160 -1.65 -2.61 -15.08
N TYR A 161 -0.58 -2.00 -15.60
CA TYR A 161 -0.64 -1.17 -16.82
C TYR A 161 -0.27 -2.03 -18.05
N GLY A 162 -1.24 -2.33 -18.91
CA GLY A 162 -1.04 -3.11 -20.12
C GLY A 162 -0.34 -4.44 -19.86
N ASP A 163 0.74 -4.72 -20.58
CA ASP A 163 1.56 -5.92 -20.48
C ASP A 163 2.77 -5.79 -19.52
N MET A 164 2.77 -4.82 -18.62
CA MET A 164 3.88 -4.51 -17.73
C MET A 164 4.37 -5.72 -16.92
N LEU A 165 3.48 -6.64 -16.56
CA LEU A 165 3.82 -7.84 -15.78
C LEU A 165 4.54 -8.91 -16.62
N SER A 166 4.40 -8.87 -17.94
CA SER A 166 5.08 -9.78 -18.88
C SER A 166 6.45 -9.28 -19.34
N ARG A 167 6.79 -8.02 -19.04
CA ARG A 167 8.06 -7.40 -19.44
C ARG A 167 9.21 -7.81 -18.53
N GLU A 168 10.37 -8.02 -19.10
CA GLU A 168 11.62 -8.17 -18.35
C GLU A 168 11.93 -6.89 -17.56
N ARG A 169 12.50 -7.05 -16.36
CA ARG A 169 12.85 -5.90 -15.49
C ARG A 169 13.86 -5.00 -16.20
N THR A 170 13.54 -3.73 -16.31
CA THR A 170 14.43 -2.70 -16.89
C THR A 170 15.82 -2.64 -16.23
N GLY A 171 15.92 -3.01 -14.93
CA GLY A 171 17.20 -3.04 -14.21
C GLY A 171 18.19 -4.14 -14.68
N GLU A 172 17.72 -5.23 -15.27
CA GLU A 172 18.57 -6.26 -15.85
C GLU A 172 19.04 -5.87 -17.27
N ASN A 173 18.19 -5.16 -18.01
CA ASN A 173 18.51 -4.68 -19.34
C ASN A 173 19.50 -3.50 -19.34
N LEU A 174 19.55 -2.68 -18.26
CA LEU A 174 20.50 -1.58 -18.13
C LEU A 174 21.95 -2.03 -18.00
N LYS A 175 22.21 -3.25 -17.52
CA LYS A 175 23.57 -3.80 -17.45
C LYS A 175 24.14 -4.20 -18.81
N ASN A 176 23.27 -4.42 -19.80
CA ASN A 176 23.64 -4.96 -21.11
C ASN A 176 23.49 -3.98 -22.27
N LYS A 177 22.97 -2.76 -22.06
CA LYS A 177 22.83 -1.75 -23.11
C LYS A 177 23.53 -0.46 -22.74
N LYS A 178 24.62 -0.17 -23.47
CA LYS A 178 25.36 1.09 -23.35
C LYS A 178 24.61 2.32 -23.91
N ASP A 179 23.53 2.13 -24.65
CA ASP A 179 22.77 3.19 -25.29
C ASP A 179 21.31 2.78 -25.43
N SER A 180 20.47 3.20 -24.53
CA SER A 180 19.07 3.50 -24.85
C SER A 180 18.43 4.14 -23.63
N SER A 181 17.78 5.28 -23.85
CA SER A 181 16.90 5.94 -22.91
C SER A 181 15.81 4.93 -22.45
N PRO A 182 15.74 4.56 -21.20
CA PRO A 182 14.71 3.67 -20.73
C PRO A 182 13.48 4.49 -20.36
N THR A 183 12.69 4.86 -21.33
CA THR A 183 11.30 5.18 -21.05
C THR A 183 10.54 3.86 -21.17
N PRO A 184 9.94 3.34 -20.10
CA PRO A 184 9.13 2.12 -20.15
C PRO A 184 7.83 2.29 -20.95
N PHE A 185 7.57 3.48 -21.46
CA PHE A 185 6.39 3.81 -22.25
C PHE A 185 6.84 4.59 -23.48
N THR A 186 6.67 4.04 -24.66
CA THR A 186 6.68 4.78 -25.91
C THR A 186 5.25 5.23 -26.21
N ASN A 187 5.06 6.42 -26.80
CA ASN A 187 3.74 6.94 -27.17
C ASN A 187 2.93 6.01 -28.09
N SER A 188 3.58 5.04 -28.73
CA SER A 188 2.93 3.99 -29.55
C SER A 188 2.26 2.86 -28.76
N GLU A 189 2.37 2.86 -27.45
CA GLU A 189 1.80 1.83 -26.57
C GLU A 189 0.57 2.32 -25.78
N LEU A 190 0.13 3.55 -26.06
CA LEU A 190 -1.04 4.19 -25.46
C LEU A 190 -2.24 4.30 -26.40
N ASP A 191 -2.14 3.78 -27.64
CA ASP A 191 -3.23 3.74 -28.63
C ASP A 191 -4.08 2.45 -28.51
#